data_247bb0ca39f8df87a3b924d812a3215e
#
_entry.id   247bb0ca39f8df87a3b924d812a3215e
#
_cell.length_a   1.000
_cell.length_b   1.000
_cell.length_c   1.000
_cell.angle_alpha   90.00
_cell.angle_beta   90.00
_cell.angle_gamma   90.00
#
_symmetry.space_group_name_H-M   'P 1'
#
loop_
_entity.id
_entity.type
_entity.pdbx_description
1 polymer ?
#
loop_
_entity_poly.entity_id
_entity_poly.type
_entity_poly.pdbx_seq_one_letter_code
_entity_poly.pdbx_strand_id
1 'polypeptide(L)'
;MTREPPDVALRTPLAHGYSAVADAPAAELRVLAPDQRVCLTITLLPEGPRVELRAASLSITAECDVSLACGALTVEARGDIALRAGGAITTEAAEQAHRSTRGDVTVSASDDLYLDGETVNLDVPHERRPPRAPPALRPPGAGAP
;
A
#
# COMPACT_ATOMS: atom_id res chain seq x y z
N MET A 1 -51.58 -12.62 -10.84
CA MET A 1 -50.45 -13.51 -10.56
C MET A 1 -49.23 -12.98 -11.34
N THR A 2 -48.48 -12.11 -10.74
CA THR A 2 -47.25 -11.52 -11.33
C THR A 2 -46.12 -12.51 -11.09
N ARG A 3 -45.70 -13.18 -12.14
CA ARG A 3 -44.59 -14.12 -12.08
C ARG A 3 -43.29 -13.30 -11.92
N GLU A 4 -42.74 -13.35 -10.72
CA GLU A 4 -41.42 -12.82 -10.41
C GLU A 4 -40.39 -13.49 -11.33
N PRO A 5 -39.54 -12.74 -12.05
CA PRO A 5 -38.53 -13.35 -12.90
C PRO A 5 -37.58 -14.16 -12.02
N PRO A 6 -37.10 -15.32 -12.50
CA PRO A 6 -36.16 -16.13 -11.73
C PRO A 6 -34.91 -15.34 -11.45
N ASP A 7 -34.52 -15.39 -10.20
CA ASP A 7 -33.29 -14.82 -9.65
C ASP A 7 -32.06 -15.54 -10.25
N VAL A 8 -31.67 -15.15 -11.47
CA VAL A 8 -30.60 -15.81 -12.21
C VAL A 8 -29.37 -14.93 -12.17
N ALA A 9 -28.42 -15.31 -11.31
CA ALA A 9 -27.06 -14.78 -11.39
C ALA A 9 -26.46 -15.15 -12.77
N LEU A 10 -26.15 -14.14 -13.57
CA LEU A 10 -25.52 -14.33 -14.87
C LEU A 10 -24.03 -14.68 -14.68
N ARG A 11 -23.63 -15.88 -15.11
CA ARG A 11 -22.24 -16.31 -15.08
C ARG A 11 -21.64 -16.37 -16.47
N THR A 12 -20.53 -15.67 -16.66
CA THR A 12 -19.77 -15.64 -17.93
C THR A 12 -18.38 -16.22 -17.72
N PRO A 13 -17.96 -17.24 -18.45
CA PRO A 13 -16.60 -17.77 -18.40
C PRO A 13 -15.61 -16.74 -18.98
N LEU A 14 -14.47 -16.60 -18.34
CA LEU A 14 -13.34 -15.78 -18.77
C LEU A 14 -12.15 -16.67 -19.12
N ALA A 15 -11.08 -16.08 -19.65
CA ALA A 15 -9.84 -16.78 -19.95
C ALA A 15 -9.22 -17.42 -18.68
N HIS A 16 -8.43 -18.48 -18.88
CA HIS A 16 -7.68 -19.18 -17.82
C HIS A 16 -8.54 -19.77 -16.69
N GLY A 17 -9.82 -20.10 -16.98
CA GLY A 17 -10.73 -20.71 -16.01
C GLY A 17 -11.37 -19.74 -14.99
N TYR A 18 -11.15 -18.46 -15.14
CA TYR A 18 -11.88 -17.45 -14.38
C TYR A 18 -13.32 -17.35 -14.84
N SER A 19 -14.17 -16.77 -14.02
CA SER A 19 -15.56 -16.46 -14.38
C SER A 19 -16.02 -15.15 -13.76
N ALA A 20 -16.83 -14.40 -14.50
CA ALA A 20 -17.55 -13.25 -13.98
C ALA A 20 -18.97 -13.67 -13.62
N VAL A 21 -19.47 -13.21 -12.50
CA VAL A 21 -20.82 -13.46 -11.99
C VAL A 21 -21.47 -12.12 -11.69
N ALA A 22 -22.57 -11.83 -12.36
CA ALA A 22 -23.41 -10.67 -12.07
C ALA A 22 -24.65 -11.16 -11.30
N ASP A 23 -24.82 -10.63 -10.12
CA ASP A 23 -25.93 -10.92 -9.21
C ASP A 23 -26.80 -9.65 -9.09
N ALA A 24 -27.87 -9.59 -9.87
CA ALA A 24 -28.71 -8.40 -9.92
C ALA A 24 -29.45 -8.12 -8.59
N PRO A 25 -30.01 -9.11 -7.87
CA PRO A 25 -30.63 -8.87 -6.57
C PRO A 25 -29.65 -8.39 -5.50
N ALA A 26 -28.44 -8.93 -5.50
CA ALA A 26 -27.39 -8.49 -4.57
C ALA A 26 -26.72 -7.19 -5.01
N ALA A 27 -27.01 -6.70 -6.22
CA ALA A 27 -26.32 -5.57 -6.84
C ALA A 27 -24.79 -5.75 -6.86
N GLU A 28 -24.34 -6.98 -7.15
CA GLU A 28 -22.92 -7.36 -7.12
C GLU A 28 -22.43 -7.89 -8.46
N LEU A 29 -21.18 -7.54 -8.78
CA LEU A 29 -20.38 -8.17 -9.82
C LEU A 29 -19.14 -8.80 -9.18
N ARG A 30 -18.95 -10.10 -9.38
CA ARG A 30 -17.83 -10.85 -8.82
C ARG A 30 -16.99 -11.50 -9.92
N VAL A 31 -15.69 -11.53 -9.74
CA VAL A 31 -14.78 -12.35 -10.54
C VAL A 31 -14.24 -13.47 -9.66
N LEU A 32 -14.42 -14.70 -10.12
CA LEU A 32 -13.97 -15.90 -9.44
C LEU A 32 -12.76 -16.48 -10.16
N ALA A 33 -11.77 -16.92 -9.38
CA ALA A 33 -10.65 -17.72 -9.84
C ALA A 33 -11.09 -19.17 -10.21
N PRO A 34 -10.23 -19.98 -10.86
CA PRO A 34 -10.53 -21.38 -11.19
C PRO A 34 -10.89 -22.23 -9.97
N ASP A 35 -10.35 -21.92 -8.81
CA ASP A 35 -10.63 -22.55 -7.52
C ASP A 35 -11.87 -22.00 -6.82
N GLN A 36 -12.69 -21.23 -7.53
CA GLN A 36 -13.93 -20.60 -7.06
C GLN A 36 -13.72 -19.51 -5.97
N ARG A 37 -12.49 -19.10 -5.66
CA ARG A 37 -12.25 -17.95 -4.77
C ARG A 37 -12.59 -16.65 -5.48
N VAL A 38 -13.23 -15.73 -4.75
CA VAL A 38 -13.54 -14.39 -5.25
C VAL A 38 -12.27 -13.54 -5.25
N CYS A 39 -11.91 -13.04 -6.45
CA CYS A 39 -10.73 -12.18 -6.66
C CYS A 39 -11.13 -10.70 -6.68
N LEU A 40 -12.27 -10.37 -7.24
CA LEU A 40 -12.79 -9.02 -7.35
C LEU A 40 -14.29 -9.04 -7.03
N THR A 41 -14.71 -8.09 -6.22
CA THR A 41 -16.13 -7.80 -5.97
C THR A 41 -16.37 -6.32 -6.21
N ILE A 42 -17.40 -6.00 -6.97
CA ILE A 42 -17.94 -4.64 -7.09
C ILE A 42 -19.38 -4.70 -6.59
N THR A 43 -19.67 -4.02 -5.48
CA THR A 43 -21.00 -3.91 -4.90
C THR A 43 -21.54 -2.51 -5.20
N LEU A 44 -22.74 -2.42 -5.76
CA LEU A 44 -23.39 -1.16 -6.06
C LEU A 44 -24.23 -0.74 -4.85
N LEU A 45 -23.76 0.24 -4.10
CA LEU A 45 -24.42 0.81 -2.94
C LEU A 45 -25.10 2.14 -3.32
N PRO A 46 -26.11 2.59 -2.56
CA PRO A 46 -26.77 3.89 -2.81
C PRO A 46 -25.78 5.08 -2.78
N GLU A 47 -24.76 5.01 -1.93
CA GLU A 47 -23.71 6.02 -1.80
C GLU A 47 -22.60 5.92 -2.86
N GLY A 48 -22.58 4.86 -3.65
CA GLY A 48 -21.61 4.64 -4.70
C GLY A 48 -21.03 3.22 -4.71
N PRO A 49 -20.29 2.84 -5.76
CA PRO A 49 -19.73 1.50 -5.87
C PRO A 49 -18.62 1.24 -4.85
N ARG A 50 -18.66 0.08 -4.19
CA ARG A 50 -17.59 -0.47 -3.38
C ARG A 50 -16.80 -1.48 -4.20
N VAL A 51 -15.49 -1.34 -4.24
CA VAL A 51 -14.58 -2.26 -4.95
C VAL A 51 -13.67 -2.95 -3.94
N GLU A 52 -13.67 -4.28 -3.94
CA GLU A 52 -12.76 -5.12 -3.15
C GLU A 52 -11.93 -5.99 -4.10
N LEU A 53 -10.61 -5.86 -4.02
CA LEU A 53 -9.67 -6.64 -4.81
C LEU A 53 -8.83 -7.54 -3.88
N ARG A 54 -8.86 -8.85 -4.13
CA ARG A 54 -8.06 -9.86 -3.43
C ARG A 54 -7.18 -10.56 -4.44
N ALA A 55 -5.97 -10.08 -4.60
CA ALA A 55 -5.01 -10.57 -5.57
C ALA A 55 -3.73 -11.08 -4.88
N ALA A 56 -3.04 -12.01 -5.50
CA ALA A 56 -1.71 -12.43 -5.06
C ALA A 56 -0.68 -11.31 -5.24
N SER A 57 -0.86 -10.48 -6.27
CA SER A 57 -0.08 -9.27 -6.50
C SER A 57 -0.94 -8.22 -7.20
N LEU A 58 -0.65 -6.95 -6.91
CA LEU A 58 -1.23 -5.80 -7.59
C LEU A 58 -0.09 -4.91 -8.07
N SER A 59 -0.06 -4.62 -9.38
CA SER A 59 0.84 -3.65 -9.97
C SER A 59 0.03 -2.55 -10.65
N ILE A 60 0.35 -1.31 -10.32
CA ILE A 60 -0.25 -0.13 -10.95
C ILE A 60 0.87 0.62 -11.64
N THR A 61 0.81 0.72 -12.96
CA THR A 61 1.77 1.44 -13.78
C THR A 61 1.02 2.45 -14.64
N ALA A 62 1.45 3.69 -14.62
CA ALA A 62 0.94 4.74 -15.49
C ALA A 62 2.10 5.41 -16.21
N GLU A 63 1.89 5.78 -17.46
CA GLU A 63 2.91 6.50 -18.26
C GLU A 63 3.09 7.96 -17.80
N CYS A 64 2.04 8.54 -17.23
CA CYS A 64 2.05 9.92 -16.74
C CYS A 64 1.80 9.98 -15.25
N ASP A 65 0.54 9.90 -14.82
CA ASP A 65 0.15 10.23 -13.46
C ASP A 65 -0.70 9.15 -12.81
N VAL A 66 -0.53 8.96 -11.50
CA VAL A 66 -1.46 8.24 -10.64
C VAL A 66 -1.95 9.19 -9.55
N SER A 67 -3.25 9.45 -9.49
CA SER A 67 -3.88 10.30 -8.48
C SER A 67 -4.84 9.49 -7.62
N LEU A 68 -4.75 9.66 -6.30
CA LEU A 68 -5.66 9.08 -5.31
C LEU A 68 -6.27 10.22 -4.50
N ALA A 69 -7.59 10.42 -4.62
CA ALA A 69 -8.35 11.38 -3.85
C ALA A 69 -9.40 10.62 -3.01
N CYS A 70 -9.31 10.70 -1.69
CA CYS A 70 -10.18 9.95 -0.79
C CYS A 70 -10.31 10.69 0.56
N GLY A 71 -11.35 10.35 1.32
CA GLY A 71 -11.54 10.88 2.68
C GLY A 71 -10.54 10.31 3.67
N ALA A 72 -10.09 9.07 3.48
CA ALA A 72 -9.06 8.44 4.29
C ALA A 72 -8.29 7.42 3.47
N LEU A 73 -6.98 7.36 3.65
CA LEU A 73 -6.09 6.37 3.05
C LEU A 73 -5.35 5.62 4.15
N THR A 74 -5.48 4.29 4.17
CA THR A 74 -4.69 3.42 5.04
C THR A 74 -3.80 2.52 4.19
N VAL A 75 -2.51 2.50 4.49
CA VAL A 75 -1.54 1.61 3.85
C VAL A 75 -0.92 0.74 4.92
N GLU A 76 -1.12 -0.58 4.83
CA GLU A 76 -0.58 -1.55 5.76
C GLU A 76 0.21 -2.62 5.00
N ALA A 77 1.44 -2.89 5.42
CA ALA A 77 2.28 -3.94 4.87
C ALA A 77 2.84 -4.82 5.99
N ARG A 78 2.91 -6.12 5.74
CA ARG A 78 3.57 -7.06 6.67
C ARG A 78 5.09 -7.02 6.55
N GLY A 79 5.60 -6.54 5.42
CA GLY A 79 7.01 -6.31 5.13
C GLY A 79 7.28 -4.82 5.00
N ASP A 80 8.12 -4.46 4.05
CA ASP A 80 8.60 -3.11 3.87
C ASP A 80 7.63 -2.25 3.07
N ILE A 81 7.61 -0.95 3.38
CA ILE A 81 7.02 0.09 2.54
C ILE A 81 8.16 0.97 2.05
N ALA A 82 8.36 1.05 0.73
CA ALA A 82 9.38 1.89 0.12
C ALA A 82 8.72 2.98 -0.74
N LEU A 83 9.00 4.24 -0.44
CA LEU A 83 8.61 5.39 -1.24
C LEU A 83 9.88 5.98 -1.87
N ARG A 84 9.90 6.08 -3.20
CA ARG A 84 11.03 6.62 -3.95
C ARG A 84 10.54 7.59 -5.01
N ALA A 85 11.20 8.72 -5.13
CA ALA A 85 10.95 9.70 -6.19
C ALA A 85 12.27 10.13 -6.81
N GLY A 86 12.29 10.38 -8.11
CA GLY A 86 13.41 11.04 -8.79
C GLY A 86 13.46 12.55 -8.54
N GLY A 87 12.35 13.12 -8.08
CA GLY A 87 12.23 14.50 -7.63
C GLY A 87 11.91 14.61 -6.15
N ALA A 88 10.95 15.45 -5.78
CA ALA A 88 10.59 15.69 -4.39
C ALA A 88 9.52 14.71 -3.90
N ILE A 89 9.55 14.39 -2.61
CA ILE A 89 8.43 13.80 -1.87
C ILE A 89 7.93 14.88 -0.90
N THR A 90 6.71 15.35 -1.09
CA THR A 90 6.09 16.35 -0.22
C THR A 90 4.99 15.68 0.61
N THR A 91 5.01 15.92 1.91
CA THR A 91 3.99 15.43 2.82
C THR A 91 3.46 16.62 3.64
N GLU A 92 2.16 16.87 3.56
CA GLU A 92 1.48 17.94 4.28
C GLU A 92 0.32 17.34 5.09
N ALA A 93 0.24 17.66 6.36
CA ALA A 93 -0.83 17.22 7.24
C ALA A 93 -0.94 18.17 8.44
N ALA A 94 -2.11 18.22 9.08
CA ALA A 94 -2.29 18.95 10.33
C ALA A 94 -1.42 18.37 11.46
N GLU A 95 -1.16 17.05 11.43
CA GLU A 95 -0.28 16.36 12.36
C GLU A 95 0.45 15.23 11.65
N GLN A 96 1.74 15.07 11.94
CA GLN A 96 2.56 13.98 11.42
C GLN A 96 3.31 13.31 12.57
N ALA A 97 3.29 11.97 12.61
CA ALA A 97 4.03 11.19 13.58
C ALA A 97 4.84 10.09 12.89
N HIS A 98 6.14 10.04 13.17
CA HIS A 98 7.03 8.95 12.76
C HIS A 98 7.49 8.18 13.97
N ARG A 99 7.12 6.91 14.06
CA ARG A 99 7.43 6.07 15.20
C ARG A 99 8.02 4.74 14.77
N SER A 100 9.17 4.38 15.32
CA SER A 100 9.72 3.04 15.26
C SER A 100 9.42 2.29 16.56
N THR A 101 9.00 1.03 16.48
CA THR A 101 8.70 0.18 17.64
C THR A 101 9.85 -0.74 18.01
N ARG A 102 10.79 -1.00 17.13
CA ARG A 102 11.90 -1.96 17.30
C ARG A 102 13.26 -1.49 16.77
N GLY A 103 13.39 -0.30 16.35
CA GLY A 103 14.63 0.20 15.77
C GLY A 103 14.66 1.71 15.82
N ASP A 104 15.51 2.29 15.01
CA ASP A 104 15.71 3.73 14.95
C ASP A 104 14.84 4.34 13.85
N VAL A 105 14.47 5.59 14.00
CA VAL A 105 14.04 6.47 12.92
C VAL A 105 15.27 7.23 12.46
N THR A 106 15.73 6.96 11.24
CA THR A 106 16.90 7.63 10.67
C THR A 106 16.46 8.66 9.64
N VAL A 107 16.89 9.89 9.81
CA VAL A 107 16.72 10.95 8.83
C VAL A 107 18.12 11.40 8.42
N SER A 108 18.43 11.36 7.13
CA SER A 108 19.72 11.79 6.61
C SER A 108 19.54 12.59 5.33
N ALA A 109 20.35 13.61 5.16
CA ALA A 109 20.45 14.39 3.95
C ALA A 109 21.92 14.40 3.48
N SER A 110 22.15 14.48 2.16
CA SER A 110 23.49 14.67 1.62
C SER A 110 23.95 16.12 1.74
N ASP A 111 23.03 17.02 1.98
CA ASP A 111 23.25 18.45 2.15
C ASP A 111 22.63 18.87 3.47
N ASP A 112 21.79 19.88 3.53
CA ASP A 112 21.23 20.42 4.77
C ASP A 112 19.93 19.71 5.18
N LEU A 113 19.73 19.55 6.49
CA LEU A 113 18.47 19.16 7.11
C LEU A 113 17.90 20.37 7.87
N TYR A 114 16.77 20.91 7.39
CA TYR A 114 16.06 21.99 8.05
C TYR A 114 14.96 21.45 8.94
N LEU A 115 15.00 21.82 10.21
CA LEU A 115 13.94 21.55 11.18
C LEU A 115 13.46 22.89 11.70
N ASP A 116 12.25 23.28 11.39
CA ASP A 116 11.61 24.52 11.81
C ASP A 116 10.37 24.23 12.65
N GLY A 117 10.20 24.90 13.76
CA GLY A 117 9.08 24.73 14.66
C GLY A 117 9.17 25.65 15.87
N GLU A 118 8.06 25.93 16.52
CA GLU A 118 8.01 26.72 17.75
C GLU A 118 8.92 26.12 18.83
N THR A 119 8.99 24.79 18.90
CA THR A 119 9.89 24.08 19.82
C THR A 119 10.42 22.82 19.14
N VAL A 120 11.74 22.65 19.14
CA VAL A 120 12.42 21.42 18.69
C VAL A 120 13.05 20.76 19.93
N ASN A 121 12.47 19.65 20.39
CA ASN A 121 12.98 18.88 21.51
C ASN A 121 13.83 17.72 21.01
N LEU A 122 15.10 17.73 21.34
CA LEU A 122 16.03 16.64 21.08
C LEU A 122 16.41 16.04 22.42
N ASP A 123 15.72 14.94 22.79
CA ASP A 123 16.04 14.18 24.02
C ASP A 123 17.33 13.38 23.77
N VAL A 124 18.44 13.91 24.26
CA VAL A 124 19.69 13.17 24.32
C VAL A 124 19.75 12.50 25.70
N PRO A 125 19.59 11.18 25.82
CA PRO A 125 19.83 10.48 27.07
C PRO A 125 21.27 10.80 27.54
N HIS A 126 21.44 11.20 28.79
CA HIS A 126 22.75 11.57 29.36
C HIS A 126 23.75 10.41 29.47
N GLU A 127 23.41 9.22 29.00
CA GLU A 127 24.38 8.13 28.85
C GLU A 127 24.98 8.19 27.45
N ARG A 128 26.22 8.64 27.40
CA ARG A 128 27.07 8.57 26.21
C ARG A 128 27.23 7.10 25.79
N ARG A 129 26.32 6.61 24.99
CA ARG A 129 26.59 5.38 24.25
C ARG A 129 27.70 5.70 23.24
N PRO A 130 28.87 5.05 23.30
CA PRO A 130 29.93 5.32 22.34
C PRO A 130 29.36 5.09 20.91
N PRO A 131 29.73 5.93 19.95
CA PRO A 131 29.25 5.77 18.58
C PRO A 131 29.58 4.35 18.12
N ARG A 132 28.56 3.64 17.65
CA ARG A 132 28.74 2.32 17.06
C ARG A 132 29.68 2.48 15.88
N ALA A 133 30.85 1.85 15.92
CA ALA A 133 31.80 1.90 14.83
C ALA A 133 31.10 1.50 13.51
N PRO A 134 31.29 2.25 12.44
CA PRO A 134 30.72 1.86 11.15
C PRO A 134 31.21 0.46 10.79
N PRO A 135 30.35 -0.39 10.18
CA PRO A 135 30.78 -1.71 9.76
C PRO A 135 31.99 -1.55 8.84
N ALA A 136 33.09 -2.25 9.16
CA ALA A 136 34.28 -2.23 8.36
C ALA A 136 33.93 -2.57 6.92
N LEU A 137 34.20 -1.66 5.99
CA LEU A 137 34.10 -1.91 4.56
C LEU A 137 35.03 -3.08 4.24
N ARG A 138 34.46 -4.20 3.90
CA ARG A 138 35.20 -5.39 3.45
C ARG A 138 35.89 -5.00 2.12
N PRO A 139 37.21 -5.06 2.04
CA PRO A 139 37.89 -4.72 0.80
C PRO A 139 37.47 -5.68 -0.33
N PRO A 140 37.24 -5.19 -1.56
CA PRO A 140 36.99 -6.07 -2.67
C PRO A 140 38.32 -6.79 -3.02
N GLY A 141 38.28 -8.14 -3.02
CA GLY A 141 39.35 -8.95 -3.60
C GLY A 141 40.34 -9.55 -2.62
N ALA A 142 39.94 -10.63 -1.96
CA ALA A 142 40.85 -11.72 -1.61
C ALA A 142 40.21 -13.00 -2.19
N GLY A 143 40.60 -13.34 -3.40
CA GLY A 143 40.34 -14.66 -3.96
C GLY A 143 41.05 -15.69 -3.12
N ALA A 144 40.34 -16.78 -2.82
CA ALA A 144 40.93 -17.98 -2.25
C ALA A 144 41.64 -18.79 -3.34
N PRO A 145 42.71 -19.53 -2.98
CA PRO A 145 43.44 -20.42 -3.88
C PRO A 145 42.63 -21.61 -4.36
#